data_ecfc1913721cd0c9673fb375a962f1bf
#
_entry.id   ecfc1913721cd0c9673fb375a962f1bf
#
_cell.length_a   1.000
_cell.length_b   1.000
_cell.length_c   1.000
_cell.angle_alpha   90.00
_cell.angle_beta   90.00
_cell.angle_gamma   90.00
#
_symmetry.space_group_name_H-M   'P 1'
#
loop_
_entity.id
_entity.type
_entity.pdbx_description
1 polymer ?
#
loop_
_entity_poly.entity_id
_entity_poly.type
_entity_poly.pdbx_seq_one_letter_code
_entity_poly.pdbx_strand_id
1 'polypeptide(L)'
;MSQSAAEIVREYGPFPGVDHVHGVTYDGQHVWFAAGDRLNAFDPATGKTLRSIAVAANAGTAFDGQHLFQIAGDRIQKIDPKTGRVLATIPAPGSGCSGLTWAEGTLWVGQYRDRKIYQIDPETGAILRTIESNRFVTGVTWVDGELWHGTWEGDQSDLRR
;
A
#
# COMPACT_ATOMS: atom_id res chain seq x y z
N MET A 1 18.12 -10.88 19.90
CA MET A 1 17.26 -9.69 19.95
C MET A 1 16.02 -10.04 20.77
N SER A 2 15.68 -9.25 21.79
CA SER A 2 14.46 -9.46 22.57
C SER A 2 13.26 -9.04 21.74
N GLN A 3 12.30 -9.93 21.55
CA GLN A 3 11.00 -9.58 20.99
C GLN A 3 10.14 -8.98 22.10
N SER A 4 9.61 -7.78 21.86
CA SER A 4 8.60 -7.18 22.72
C SER A 4 7.22 -7.58 22.22
N ALA A 5 6.33 -7.99 23.11
CA ALA A 5 4.93 -8.19 22.77
C ALA A 5 4.30 -6.83 22.45
N ALA A 6 3.61 -6.73 21.32
CA ALA A 6 2.80 -5.56 21.00
C ALA A 6 1.44 -5.68 21.68
N GLU A 7 0.95 -4.58 22.22
CA GLU A 7 -0.42 -4.47 22.71
C GLU A 7 -1.32 -4.08 21.55
N ILE A 8 -2.36 -4.87 21.27
CA ILE A 8 -3.39 -4.51 20.30
C ILE A 8 -4.39 -3.59 20.99
N VAL A 9 -4.32 -2.31 20.68
CA VAL A 9 -5.19 -1.29 21.28
C VAL A 9 -6.60 -1.40 20.74
N ARG A 10 -6.75 -1.74 19.44
CA ARG A 10 -8.04 -1.88 18.77
C ARG A 10 -7.95 -2.75 17.51
N GLU A 11 -8.97 -3.56 17.32
CA GLU A 11 -9.15 -4.37 16.11
C GLU A 11 -10.39 -3.90 15.32
N TYR A 12 -10.33 -4.05 13.99
CA TYR A 12 -11.41 -3.75 13.07
C TYR A 12 -11.67 -4.97 12.19
N GLY A 13 -12.94 -5.28 12.01
CA GLY A 13 -13.40 -6.44 11.25
C GLY A 13 -13.92 -7.56 12.16
N PRO A 14 -14.24 -8.74 11.59
CA PRO A 14 -14.18 -9.02 10.14
C PRO A 14 -15.12 -8.11 9.34
N PHE A 15 -14.69 -7.74 8.13
CA PHE A 15 -15.52 -6.92 7.23
C PHE A 15 -16.34 -7.83 6.33
N PRO A 16 -17.67 -7.60 6.22
CA PRO A 16 -18.54 -8.43 5.39
C PRO A 16 -18.08 -8.51 3.93
N GLY A 17 -17.94 -9.74 3.40
CA GLY A 17 -17.54 -9.97 2.03
C GLY A 17 -16.07 -9.63 1.71
N VAL A 18 -15.21 -9.60 2.73
CA VAL A 18 -13.77 -9.40 2.59
C VAL A 18 -13.04 -10.61 3.15
N ASP A 19 -12.41 -11.38 2.26
CA ASP A 19 -11.63 -12.55 2.65
C ASP A 19 -10.19 -12.18 3.03
N HIS A 20 -9.61 -11.17 2.35
CA HIS A 20 -8.24 -10.73 2.58
C HIS A 20 -8.13 -9.21 2.54
N VAL A 21 -7.32 -8.65 3.44
CA VAL A 21 -6.86 -7.26 3.39
C VAL A 21 -5.45 -7.25 2.82
N HIS A 22 -5.23 -6.50 1.74
CA HIS A 22 -3.94 -6.42 1.06
C HIS A 22 -3.16 -5.15 1.43
N GLY A 23 -3.58 -3.99 0.94
CA GLY A 23 -2.96 -2.70 1.21
C GLY A 23 -3.81 -1.86 2.14
N VAL A 24 -3.18 -0.99 2.92
CA VAL A 24 -3.85 -0.06 3.84
C VAL A 24 -3.22 1.31 3.72
N THR A 25 -4.04 2.37 3.69
CA THR A 25 -3.59 3.76 3.77
C THR A 25 -4.59 4.62 4.54
N TYR A 26 -4.17 5.82 4.94
CA TYR A 26 -4.99 6.77 5.69
C TYR A 26 -5.03 8.10 4.94
N ASP A 27 -6.23 8.67 4.75
CA ASP A 27 -6.43 9.91 3.99
C ASP A 27 -6.52 11.15 4.89
N GLY A 28 -6.25 11.00 6.19
CA GLY A 28 -6.41 12.06 7.19
C GLY A 28 -7.75 12.01 7.92
N GLN A 29 -8.71 11.23 7.42
CA GLN A 29 -10.04 11.05 8.03
C GLN A 29 -10.46 9.58 8.09
N HIS A 30 -10.19 8.82 7.04
CA HIS A 30 -10.63 7.44 6.88
C HIS A 30 -9.46 6.51 6.61
N VAL A 31 -9.58 5.29 7.06
CA VAL A 31 -8.67 4.21 6.68
C VAL A 31 -9.23 3.53 5.44
N TRP A 32 -8.40 3.49 4.39
CA TRP A 32 -8.67 2.77 3.15
C TRP A 32 -7.92 1.47 3.13
N PHE A 33 -8.59 0.40 2.69
CA PHE A 33 -7.94 -0.89 2.51
C PHE A 33 -8.37 -1.58 1.22
N ALA A 34 -7.43 -2.31 0.64
CA ALA A 34 -7.61 -3.08 -0.57
C ALA A 34 -8.14 -4.49 -0.23
N ALA A 35 -9.16 -4.94 -0.96
CA ALA A 35 -9.83 -6.21 -0.72
C ALA A 35 -9.93 -7.11 -1.98
N GLY A 36 -8.98 -6.96 -2.92
CA GLY A 36 -8.90 -7.74 -4.15
C GLY A 36 -9.67 -7.11 -5.31
N ASP A 37 -10.96 -6.96 -5.21
CA ASP A 37 -11.86 -6.42 -6.24
C ASP A 37 -12.38 -5.01 -5.93
N ARG A 38 -11.98 -4.45 -4.79
CA ARG A 38 -12.45 -3.14 -4.33
C ARG A 38 -11.52 -2.50 -3.32
N LEU A 39 -11.64 -1.18 -3.18
CA LEU A 39 -11.15 -0.39 -2.07
C LEU A 39 -12.31 -0.07 -1.13
N ASN A 40 -12.12 -0.32 0.15
CA ASN A 40 -13.09 0.04 1.18
C ASN A 40 -12.53 1.15 2.07
N ALA A 41 -13.39 2.09 2.47
CA ALA A 41 -13.08 3.09 3.47
C ALA A 41 -13.90 2.85 4.72
N PHE A 42 -13.30 2.98 5.89
CA PHE A 42 -14.00 2.98 7.15
C PHE A 42 -13.56 4.11 8.07
N ASP A 43 -14.46 4.50 8.96
CA ASP A 43 -14.16 5.47 10.02
C ASP A 43 -13.41 4.78 11.16
N PRO A 44 -12.16 5.16 11.46
CA PRO A 44 -11.40 4.55 12.54
C PRO A 44 -11.97 4.81 13.94
N ALA A 45 -12.81 5.83 14.11
CA ALA A 45 -13.46 6.09 15.38
C ALA A 45 -14.58 5.08 15.68
N THR A 46 -15.35 4.71 14.67
CA THR A 46 -16.53 3.85 14.82
C THR A 46 -16.35 2.44 14.28
N GLY A 47 -15.38 2.20 13.39
CA GLY A 47 -15.19 0.94 12.67
C GLY A 47 -16.21 0.70 11.55
N LYS A 48 -17.08 1.66 11.27
CA LYS A 48 -18.11 1.52 10.22
C LYS A 48 -17.50 1.69 8.83
N THR A 49 -17.80 0.76 7.94
CA THR A 49 -17.54 0.93 6.51
C THR A 49 -18.43 2.04 5.95
N LEU A 50 -17.81 3.04 5.37
CA LEU A 50 -18.47 4.22 4.85
C LEU A 50 -18.66 4.16 3.34
N ARG A 51 -17.71 3.52 2.66
CA ARG A 51 -17.62 3.56 1.21
C ARG A 51 -16.88 2.36 0.66
N SER A 52 -17.27 1.96 -0.56
CA SER A 52 -16.59 0.97 -1.37
C SER A 52 -16.45 1.48 -2.80
N ILE A 53 -15.27 1.30 -3.38
CA ILE A 53 -14.96 1.63 -4.78
C ILE A 53 -14.64 0.33 -5.49
N ALA A 54 -15.41 -0.03 -6.51
CA ALA A 54 -15.19 -1.23 -7.31
C ALA A 54 -14.02 -1.00 -8.28
N VAL A 55 -12.83 -1.40 -7.88
CA VAL A 55 -11.60 -1.39 -8.66
C VAL A 55 -10.74 -2.58 -8.28
N ALA A 56 -9.91 -3.07 -9.19
CA ALA A 56 -8.92 -4.09 -8.84
C ALA A 56 -7.94 -3.52 -7.79
N ALA A 57 -7.79 -4.23 -6.66
CA ALA A 57 -7.05 -3.76 -5.49
C ALA A 57 -6.42 -4.95 -4.76
N ASN A 58 -5.32 -5.48 -5.30
CA ASN A 58 -4.73 -6.74 -4.84
C ASN A 58 -3.34 -6.61 -4.20
N ALA A 59 -2.87 -5.40 -3.95
CA ALA A 59 -1.61 -5.11 -3.28
C ALA A 59 -1.63 -3.72 -2.62
N GLY A 60 -0.47 -3.06 -2.52
CA GLY A 60 -0.30 -1.80 -1.81
C GLY A 60 -1.21 -0.66 -2.26
N THR A 61 -1.57 0.18 -1.31
CA THR A 61 -2.40 1.38 -1.49
C THR A 61 -1.67 2.58 -0.89
N ALA A 62 -1.69 3.73 -1.57
CA ALA A 62 -1.12 4.99 -1.08
C ALA A 62 -2.08 6.17 -1.29
N PHE A 63 -1.81 7.27 -0.59
CA PHE A 63 -2.57 8.51 -0.70
C PHE A 63 -1.61 9.71 -0.79
N ASP A 64 -1.83 10.59 -1.78
CA ASP A 64 -0.96 11.75 -2.04
C ASP A 64 -1.44 13.07 -1.39
N GLY A 65 -2.50 13.00 -0.59
CA GLY A 65 -3.20 14.15 -0.04
C GLY A 65 -4.47 14.52 -0.82
N GLN A 66 -4.65 13.98 -2.02
CA GLN A 66 -5.80 14.22 -2.89
C GLN A 66 -6.37 12.95 -3.53
N HIS A 67 -5.50 12.03 -3.94
CA HIS A 67 -5.84 10.84 -4.72
C HIS A 67 -5.32 9.56 -4.06
N LEU A 68 -6.04 8.49 -4.27
CA LEU A 68 -5.56 7.15 -3.95
C LEU A 68 -4.75 6.60 -5.13
N PHE A 69 -3.68 5.90 -4.81
CA PHE A 69 -2.92 5.08 -5.75
C PHE A 69 -3.05 3.62 -5.33
N GLN A 70 -3.42 2.77 -6.27
CA GLN A 70 -3.67 1.36 -6.01
C GLN A 70 -2.93 0.46 -6.99
N ILE A 71 -2.13 -0.46 -6.47
CA ILE A 71 -1.54 -1.52 -7.27
C ILE A 71 -2.62 -2.51 -7.68
N ALA A 72 -2.71 -2.76 -8.98
CA ALA A 72 -3.65 -3.68 -9.61
C ALA A 72 -2.92 -4.56 -10.64
N GLY A 73 -2.27 -5.63 -10.18
CA GLY A 73 -1.45 -6.50 -11.01
C GLY A 73 -0.18 -5.81 -11.51
N ASP A 74 -0.10 -5.58 -12.81
CA ASP A 74 1.04 -4.98 -13.51
C ASP A 74 0.92 -3.46 -13.70
N ARG A 75 -0.05 -2.82 -13.03
CA ARG A 75 -0.33 -1.38 -13.14
C ARG A 75 -0.64 -0.76 -11.79
N ILE A 76 -0.52 0.56 -11.73
CA ILE A 76 -0.94 1.39 -10.60
C ILE A 76 -2.01 2.36 -11.10
N GLN A 77 -3.13 2.37 -10.43
CA GLN A 77 -4.28 3.21 -10.75
C GLN A 77 -4.31 4.43 -9.84
N LYS A 78 -4.42 5.64 -10.40
CA LYS A 78 -4.72 6.88 -9.68
C LYS A 78 -6.24 7.04 -9.62
N ILE A 79 -6.80 7.15 -8.43
CA ILE A 79 -8.24 7.08 -8.19
C ILE A 79 -8.68 8.34 -7.42
N ASP A 80 -9.76 8.95 -7.88
CA ASP A 80 -10.44 9.99 -7.11
C ASP A 80 -11.22 9.35 -5.96
N PRO A 81 -10.86 9.60 -4.69
CA PRO A 81 -11.55 8.99 -3.56
C PRO A 81 -13.00 9.47 -3.40
N LYS A 82 -13.37 10.62 -3.98
CA LYS A 82 -14.73 11.17 -3.89
C LYS A 82 -15.69 10.52 -4.88
N THR A 83 -15.24 10.31 -6.11
CA THR A 83 -16.08 9.76 -7.17
C THR A 83 -15.87 8.27 -7.40
N GLY A 84 -14.73 7.72 -6.99
CA GLY A 84 -14.30 6.35 -7.28
C GLY A 84 -13.78 6.16 -8.71
N ARG A 85 -13.62 7.24 -9.48
CA ARG A 85 -13.13 7.16 -10.85
C ARG A 85 -11.64 6.92 -10.91
N VAL A 86 -11.22 6.03 -11.79
CA VAL A 86 -9.82 5.89 -12.19
C VAL A 86 -9.49 7.05 -13.13
N LEU A 87 -8.61 7.94 -12.68
CA LEU A 87 -8.20 9.15 -13.41
C LEU A 87 -7.03 8.89 -14.36
N ALA A 88 -6.13 7.99 -13.95
CA ALA A 88 -4.95 7.61 -14.72
C ALA A 88 -4.49 6.21 -14.34
N THR A 89 -3.75 5.59 -15.24
CA THR A 89 -3.12 4.29 -15.01
C THR A 89 -1.70 4.35 -15.54
N ILE A 90 -0.75 3.96 -14.70
CA ILE A 90 0.67 3.87 -15.02
C ILE A 90 1.16 2.42 -14.89
N PRO A 91 2.22 2.02 -15.62
CA PRO A 91 2.80 0.69 -15.44
C PRO A 91 3.41 0.55 -14.04
N ALA A 92 3.22 -0.61 -13.41
CA ALA A 92 3.94 -0.97 -12.20
C ALA A 92 5.36 -1.46 -12.57
N PRO A 93 6.37 -1.23 -11.72
CA PRO A 93 7.73 -1.66 -11.99
C PRO A 93 7.87 -3.19 -11.83
N GLY A 94 7.66 -3.93 -12.90
CA GLY A 94 7.71 -5.40 -12.91
C GLY A 94 6.44 -6.07 -12.35
N SER A 95 6.51 -7.37 -12.14
CA SER A 95 5.42 -8.19 -11.60
C SER A 95 5.64 -8.50 -10.11
N GLY A 96 4.55 -8.65 -9.35
CA GLY A 96 4.64 -9.00 -7.93
C GLY A 96 4.97 -7.84 -7.01
N CYS A 97 4.48 -6.65 -7.34
CA CYS A 97 4.52 -5.50 -6.44
C CYS A 97 3.72 -5.77 -5.17
N SER A 98 4.28 -5.40 -4.02
CA SER A 98 3.71 -5.68 -2.70
C SER A 98 3.23 -4.44 -1.97
N GLY A 99 4.11 -3.55 -1.61
CA GLY A 99 3.82 -2.33 -0.87
C GLY A 99 3.83 -1.09 -1.76
N LEU A 100 3.13 -0.05 -1.32
CA LEU A 100 3.07 1.24 -1.99
C LEU A 100 3.00 2.36 -0.95
N THR A 101 3.81 3.40 -1.13
CA THR A 101 3.69 4.63 -0.33
C THR A 101 3.96 5.86 -1.18
N TRP A 102 3.38 6.98 -0.76
CA TRP A 102 3.62 8.30 -1.35
C TRP A 102 4.60 9.08 -0.48
N ALA A 103 5.64 9.61 -1.09
CA ALA A 103 6.58 10.50 -0.43
C ALA A 103 7.32 11.38 -1.43
N GLU A 104 7.61 12.60 -1.04
CA GLU A 104 8.44 13.55 -1.81
C GLU A 104 7.95 13.74 -3.26
N GLY A 105 6.63 13.76 -3.47
CA GLY A 105 6.03 13.91 -4.80
C GLY A 105 6.15 12.69 -5.70
N THR A 106 6.54 11.54 -5.18
CA THR A 106 6.77 10.30 -5.93
C THR A 106 6.10 9.10 -5.25
N LEU A 107 6.01 8.00 -5.98
CA LEU A 107 5.59 6.71 -5.43
C LEU A 107 6.80 5.83 -5.13
N TRP A 108 6.75 5.14 -4.00
CA TRP A 108 7.70 4.11 -3.64
C TRP A 108 7.01 2.75 -3.63
N VAL A 109 7.52 1.83 -4.43
CA VAL A 109 6.89 0.53 -4.71
C VAL A 109 7.78 -0.59 -4.23
N GLY A 110 7.30 -1.39 -3.29
CA GLY A 110 7.96 -2.62 -2.88
C GLY A 110 7.74 -3.73 -3.91
N GLN A 111 8.81 -4.42 -4.25
CA GLN A 111 8.82 -5.56 -5.17
C GLN A 111 9.23 -6.81 -4.40
N TYR A 112 8.27 -7.73 -4.19
CA TYR A 112 8.48 -8.90 -3.34
C TYR A 112 9.57 -9.83 -3.87
N ARG A 113 9.35 -10.41 -5.06
CA ARG A 113 10.24 -11.45 -5.60
C ARG A 113 11.62 -10.96 -5.98
N ASP A 114 11.70 -9.75 -6.54
CA ASP A 114 12.96 -9.16 -6.99
C ASP A 114 13.75 -8.52 -5.84
N ARG A 115 13.16 -8.48 -4.64
CA ARG A 115 13.81 -7.92 -3.44
C ARG A 115 14.28 -6.48 -3.65
N LYS A 116 13.40 -5.65 -4.22
CA LYS A 116 13.69 -4.26 -4.58
C LYS A 116 12.62 -3.30 -4.09
N ILE A 117 13.01 -2.05 -3.97
CA ILE A 117 12.10 -0.95 -3.81
C ILE A 117 12.39 0.05 -4.93
N TYR A 118 11.36 0.46 -5.65
CA TYR A 118 11.48 1.43 -6.73
C TYR A 118 10.84 2.74 -6.32
N GLN A 119 11.56 3.84 -6.53
CA GLN A 119 10.98 5.17 -6.59
C GLN A 119 10.55 5.42 -8.04
N ILE A 120 9.30 5.76 -8.25
CA ILE A 120 8.77 5.97 -9.61
C ILE A 120 8.07 7.32 -9.74
N ASP A 121 8.10 7.84 -10.95
CA ASP A 121 7.33 9.01 -11.35
C ASP A 121 5.82 8.66 -11.37
N PRO A 122 4.96 9.39 -10.64
CA PRO A 122 3.54 9.07 -10.52
C PRO A 122 2.72 9.38 -11.78
N GLU A 123 3.27 10.12 -12.74
CA GLU A 123 2.59 10.45 -14.00
C GLU A 123 2.93 9.46 -15.10
N THR A 124 4.15 8.93 -15.11
CA THR A 124 4.66 8.09 -16.21
C THR A 124 4.96 6.65 -15.80
N GLY A 125 5.17 6.38 -14.52
CA GLY A 125 5.66 5.09 -14.03
C GLY A 125 7.16 4.88 -14.26
N ALA A 126 7.89 5.88 -14.73
CA ALA A 126 9.33 5.79 -14.95
C ALA A 126 10.06 5.56 -13.63
N ILE A 127 11.01 4.61 -13.64
CA ILE A 127 11.84 4.31 -12.48
C ILE A 127 12.87 5.42 -12.32
N LEU A 128 12.83 6.12 -11.18
CA LEU A 128 13.74 7.21 -10.82
C LEU A 128 14.90 6.69 -9.98
N ARG A 129 14.65 5.69 -9.14
CA ARG A 129 15.63 5.10 -8.25
C ARG A 129 15.28 3.66 -7.93
N THR A 130 16.30 2.83 -7.73
CA THR A 130 16.18 1.44 -7.29
C THR A 130 16.98 1.23 -6.00
N ILE A 131 16.35 0.61 -5.01
CA ILE A 131 16.99 0.17 -3.77
C ILE A 131 16.95 -1.35 -3.75
N GLU A 132 18.12 -1.98 -3.58
CA GLU A 132 18.25 -3.43 -3.42
C GLU A 132 18.01 -3.82 -1.97
N SER A 133 17.25 -4.90 -1.77
CA SER A 133 17.07 -5.56 -0.48
C SER A 133 17.63 -6.97 -0.56
N ASN A 134 18.24 -7.46 0.52
CA ASN A 134 18.68 -8.85 0.57
C ASN A 134 17.58 -9.84 1.01
N ARG A 135 16.34 -9.36 1.19
CA ARG A 135 15.16 -10.15 1.57
C ARG A 135 13.94 -9.74 0.75
N PHE A 136 12.92 -10.60 0.72
CA PHE A 136 11.63 -10.27 0.11
C PHE A 136 11.02 -9.03 0.77
N VAL A 137 10.66 -8.04 -0.03
CA VAL A 137 10.02 -6.79 0.45
C VAL A 137 8.52 -7.01 0.53
N THR A 138 7.95 -6.86 1.72
CA THR A 138 6.51 -7.10 1.96
C THR A 138 5.68 -5.83 1.90
N GLY A 139 6.09 -4.80 2.62
CA GLY A 139 5.40 -3.51 2.66
C GLY A 139 6.40 -2.37 2.68
N VAL A 140 5.99 -1.20 2.26
CA VAL A 140 6.77 0.04 2.32
C VAL A 140 5.92 1.16 2.91
N THR A 141 6.54 2.02 3.69
CA THR A 141 5.91 3.23 4.23
C THR A 141 6.95 4.33 4.41
N TRP A 142 6.47 5.56 4.51
CA TRP A 142 7.31 6.73 4.73
C TRP A 142 6.94 7.38 6.05
N VAL A 143 7.93 7.58 6.92
CA VAL A 143 7.74 8.17 8.24
C VAL A 143 8.87 9.16 8.52
N ASP A 144 8.54 10.40 8.81
CA ASP A 144 9.48 11.45 9.24
C ASP A 144 10.73 11.61 8.35
N GLY A 145 10.54 11.56 7.03
CA GLY A 145 11.62 11.72 6.06
C GLY A 145 12.41 10.44 5.78
N GLU A 146 11.98 9.30 6.29
CA GLU A 146 12.65 8.00 6.14
C GLU A 146 11.75 6.96 5.48
N LEU A 147 12.34 6.15 4.60
CA LEU A 147 11.68 4.99 4.01
C LEU A 147 11.83 3.79 4.92
N TRP A 148 10.70 3.24 5.33
CA TRP A 148 10.64 2.00 6.09
C TRP A 148 10.04 0.88 5.25
N HIS A 149 10.55 -0.33 5.43
CA HIS A 149 9.99 -1.50 4.75
C HIS A 149 10.02 -2.75 5.63
N GLY A 150 8.99 -3.57 5.44
CA GLY A 150 8.95 -4.90 6.01
C GLY A 150 9.65 -5.90 5.09
N THR A 151 10.24 -6.92 5.67
CA THR A 151 10.83 -8.03 4.93
C THR A 151 10.36 -9.37 5.45
N TRP A 152 10.44 -10.38 4.59
CA TRP A 152 10.21 -11.77 4.97
C TRP A 152 11.21 -12.68 4.28
N GLU A 153 11.79 -13.63 5.04
CA GLU A 153 12.60 -14.71 4.50
C GLU A 153 12.87 -15.77 5.56
N GLY A 154 12.75 -17.07 5.21
CA GLY A 154 13.04 -18.19 6.10
C GLY A 154 12.22 -18.17 7.40
N ASP A 155 10.91 -17.91 7.29
CA ASP A 155 9.96 -17.79 8.40
C ASP A 155 10.28 -16.67 9.41
N GLN A 156 11.09 -15.69 8.97
CA GLN A 156 11.43 -14.51 9.77
C GLN A 156 10.99 -13.24 9.06
N SER A 157 10.47 -12.31 9.84
CA SER A 157 10.11 -10.96 9.40
C SER A 157 10.90 -9.94 10.18
N ASP A 158 11.33 -8.87 9.53
CA ASP A 158 11.93 -7.71 10.18
C ASP A 158 11.45 -6.39 9.55
N LEU A 159 11.70 -5.30 10.24
CA LEU A 159 11.51 -3.94 9.76
C LEU A 159 12.86 -3.29 9.54
N ARG A 160 12.97 -2.55 8.44
CA ARG A 160 14.19 -1.86 8.03
C ARG A 160 13.90 -0.43 7.59
N ARG A 161 14.89 0.42 7.74
CA ARG A 161 14.91 1.79 7.21
C ARG A 161 16.16 2.04 6.37
#